data_acc02f71e8a37090b4d0e39683414357
#
_entry.id   acc02f71e8a37090b4d0e39683414357
#
_cell.length_a   1.000
_cell.length_b   1.000
_cell.length_c   1.000
_cell.angle_alpha   90.00
_cell.angle_beta   90.00
_cell.angle_gamma   90.00
#
_symmetry.space_group_name_H-M   'P 1'
#
loop_
_entity.id
_entity.type
_entity.pdbx_description
1 polymer ?
#
loop_
_entity_poly.entity_id
_entity_poly.type
_entity_poly.pdbx_seq_one_letter_code
_entity_poly.pdbx_strand_id
1 'polypeptide(L)'
;SFKNKGVQRKLDGVIEFLPSPVDIPPVKGFDLNDQEVEREASDDAPFSALAFKIMTDPYVGQLTFLRVYSGILKSGETVLNSVKDKKERIGRLLQMHANERKEITESEAGDIAAAVGLKDVTTGDTLCDMAKPIILERMEFPEPVISQAVEPKTKADQEKMALALGRLAREDPSFRVRTDEESG
;
A
#
# COMPACT_ATOMS: atom_id res chain seq x y z
N SER A 1 -20.37 5.68 -18.06
CA SER A 1 -20.55 6.28 -19.36
C SER A 1 -20.37 7.79 -19.33
N PHE A 2 -19.62 8.32 -20.28
CA PHE A 2 -19.22 9.75 -20.33
C PHE A 2 -20.39 10.74 -20.47
N LYS A 3 -21.55 10.30 -20.83
CA LYS A 3 -22.75 11.14 -20.97
C LYS A 3 -23.84 10.80 -19.96
N ASN A 4 -23.46 10.27 -18.80
CA ASN A 4 -24.35 9.83 -17.71
C ASN A 4 -25.44 8.84 -18.16
N LYS A 5 -25.24 8.13 -19.27
CA LYS A 5 -26.16 7.08 -19.74
C LYS A 5 -25.75 5.73 -19.16
N GLY A 6 -26.72 5.00 -18.60
CA GLY A 6 -26.52 3.66 -18.04
C GLY A 6 -25.79 3.63 -16.70
N VAL A 7 -25.73 4.76 -15.98
CA VAL A 7 -25.07 4.85 -14.65
C VAL A 7 -25.79 3.97 -13.63
N GLN A 8 -27.13 4.01 -13.59
CA GLN A 8 -27.91 3.17 -12.69
C GLN A 8 -27.60 1.68 -12.89
N ARG A 9 -27.67 1.19 -14.14
CA ARG A 9 -27.34 -0.21 -14.45
C ARG A 9 -25.90 -0.60 -14.09
N LYS A 10 -24.96 0.35 -14.19
CA LYS A 10 -23.60 0.12 -13.73
C LYS A 10 -23.54 -0.04 -12.21
N LEU A 11 -24.25 0.81 -11.46
CA LEU A 11 -24.33 0.72 -10.01
C LEU A 11 -25.05 -0.54 -9.56
N ASP A 12 -26.15 -0.90 -10.22
CA ASP A 12 -26.84 -2.16 -9.98
C ASP A 12 -25.92 -3.36 -10.18
N GLY A 13 -25.13 -3.36 -11.28
CA GLY A 13 -24.12 -4.40 -11.53
C GLY A 13 -22.98 -4.43 -10.49
N VAL A 14 -22.59 -3.28 -9.93
CA VAL A 14 -21.62 -3.26 -8.81
C VAL A 14 -22.20 -3.95 -7.58
N ILE A 15 -23.46 -3.66 -7.23
CA ILE A 15 -24.13 -4.27 -6.09
C ILE A 15 -24.34 -5.77 -6.30
N GLU A 16 -24.70 -6.18 -7.52
CA GLU A 16 -25.06 -7.57 -7.84
C GLU A 16 -23.82 -8.48 -7.97
N PHE A 17 -22.72 -7.98 -8.54
CA PHE A 17 -21.58 -8.81 -8.92
C PHE A 17 -20.34 -8.63 -8.07
N LEU A 18 -20.22 -7.56 -7.27
CA LEU A 18 -19.08 -7.35 -6.39
C LEU A 18 -19.44 -7.71 -4.94
N PRO A 19 -18.72 -8.68 -4.34
CA PRO A 19 -18.99 -9.07 -2.96
C PRO A 19 -18.62 -7.95 -1.98
N SER A 20 -19.39 -7.82 -0.90
CA SER A 20 -19.02 -7.02 0.26
C SER A 20 -17.83 -7.66 0.99
N PRO A 21 -17.02 -6.91 1.73
CA PRO A 21 -15.97 -7.48 2.59
C PRO A 21 -16.48 -8.55 3.57
N VAL A 22 -17.73 -8.46 4.02
CA VAL A 22 -18.34 -9.44 4.91
C VAL A 22 -18.89 -10.69 4.20
N ASP A 23 -19.00 -10.67 2.88
CA ASP A 23 -19.48 -11.80 2.07
C ASP A 23 -18.34 -12.74 1.64
N ILE A 24 -17.09 -12.31 1.81
CA ILE A 24 -15.92 -13.09 1.45
C ILE A 24 -15.38 -13.86 2.67
N PRO A 25 -14.73 -15.01 2.45
CA PRO A 25 -14.10 -15.75 3.54
C PRO A 25 -13.00 -14.92 4.23
N PRO A 26 -12.65 -15.25 5.49
CA PRO A 26 -11.55 -14.62 6.20
C PRO A 26 -10.27 -14.59 5.38
N VAL A 27 -9.52 -13.49 5.45
CA VAL A 27 -8.23 -13.40 4.77
C VAL A 27 -7.21 -14.33 5.46
N LYS A 28 -6.48 -15.07 4.65
CA LYS A 28 -5.43 -15.97 5.11
C LYS A 28 -4.08 -15.27 5.10
N GLY A 29 -3.21 -15.70 6.00
CA GLY A 29 -1.84 -15.25 6.09
C GLY A 29 -1.04 -16.18 6.98
N PHE A 30 0.19 -15.79 7.27
CA PHE A 30 1.11 -16.55 8.11
C PHE A 30 1.52 -15.71 9.31
N ASP A 31 1.67 -16.35 10.46
CA ASP A 31 2.29 -15.69 11.61
C ASP A 31 3.83 -15.64 11.45
N LEU A 32 4.54 -15.11 12.44
CA LEU A 32 6.01 -15.05 12.42
C LEU A 32 6.70 -16.42 12.55
N ASN A 33 5.93 -17.49 12.80
CA ASN A 33 6.39 -18.87 12.89
C ASN A 33 5.98 -19.71 11.67
N ASP A 34 5.57 -19.05 10.58
CA ASP A 34 5.07 -19.68 9.34
C ASP A 34 3.81 -20.57 9.55
N GLN A 35 3.02 -20.30 10.58
CA GLN A 35 1.75 -20.99 10.80
C GLN A 35 0.63 -20.21 10.11
N GLU A 36 -0.23 -20.93 9.38
CA GLU A 36 -1.39 -20.34 8.73
C GLU A 36 -2.36 -19.79 9.78
N VAL A 37 -2.73 -18.52 9.62
CA VAL A 37 -3.68 -17.80 10.46
C VAL A 37 -4.70 -17.07 9.58
N GLU A 38 -5.89 -16.88 10.12
CA GLU A 38 -6.98 -16.20 9.42
C GLU A 38 -7.40 -14.92 10.16
N ARG A 39 -7.93 -13.96 9.40
CA ARG A 39 -8.54 -12.73 9.93
C ARG A 39 -9.90 -12.52 9.29
N GLU A 40 -10.91 -12.38 10.11
CA GLU A 40 -12.25 -12.01 9.68
C GLU A 40 -12.31 -10.53 9.32
N ALA A 41 -13.15 -10.17 8.37
CA ALA A 41 -13.43 -8.78 8.01
C ALA A 41 -14.36 -8.16 9.06
N SER A 42 -13.82 -7.88 10.24
CA SER A 42 -14.50 -7.34 11.41
C SER A 42 -13.64 -6.28 12.08
N ASP A 43 -14.27 -5.21 12.56
CA ASP A 43 -13.62 -4.13 13.31
C ASP A 43 -13.11 -4.60 14.68
N ASP A 44 -13.73 -5.63 15.26
CA ASP A 44 -13.33 -6.21 16.54
C ASP A 44 -12.13 -7.18 16.41
N ALA A 45 -11.76 -7.55 15.19
CA ALA A 45 -10.62 -8.42 14.95
C ALA A 45 -9.28 -7.65 15.11
N PRO A 46 -8.16 -8.36 15.34
CA PRO A 46 -6.84 -7.71 15.35
C PRO A 46 -6.57 -7.02 14.02
N PHE A 47 -6.02 -5.80 14.07
CA PHE A 47 -5.73 -5.03 12.87
C PHE A 47 -4.80 -5.76 11.89
N SER A 48 -5.18 -5.74 10.62
CA SER A 48 -4.32 -6.11 9.51
C SER A 48 -4.66 -5.34 8.25
N ALA A 49 -3.63 -4.88 7.52
CA ALA A 49 -3.77 -4.14 6.27
C ALA A 49 -2.62 -4.45 5.32
N LEU A 50 -2.89 -4.37 4.03
CA LEU A 50 -1.91 -4.51 2.96
C LEU A 50 -1.59 -3.15 2.36
N ALA A 51 -0.31 -2.80 2.29
CA ALA A 51 0.18 -1.66 1.53
C ALA A 51 0.25 -2.05 0.04
N PHE A 52 -0.78 -1.72 -0.73
CA PHE A 52 -0.89 -2.17 -2.11
C PHE A 52 -0.39 -1.17 -3.15
N LYS A 53 -0.19 0.09 -2.76
CA LYS A 53 0.32 1.13 -3.64
C LYS A 53 1.04 2.21 -2.84
N ILE A 54 2.15 2.68 -3.38
CA ILE A 54 2.87 3.85 -2.89
C ILE A 54 2.89 4.90 -3.99
N MET A 55 2.69 6.15 -3.62
CA MET A 55 2.71 7.29 -4.53
C MET A 55 3.41 8.47 -3.85
N THR A 56 4.23 9.18 -4.60
CA THR A 56 4.81 10.44 -4.12
C THR A 56 3.90 11.60 -4.51
N ASP A 57 3.43 12.30 -3.49
CA ASP A 57 2.61 13.50 -3.66
C ASP A 57 3.47 14.74 -3.43
N PRO A 58 3.40 15.78 -4.29
CA PRO A 58 4.24 16.98 -4.18
C PRO A 58 3.94 17.82 -2.92
N TYR A 59 2.78 17.66 -2.28
CA TYR A 59 2.35 18.47 -1.14
C TYR A 59 2.48 17.76 0.20
N VAL A 60 2.18 16.48 0.25
CA VAL A 60 2.17 15.69 1.50
C VAL A 60 3.30 14.65 1.57
N GLY A 61 4.08 14.51 0.51
CA GLY A 61 5.16 13.55 0.42
C GLY A 61 4.66 12.15 0.06
N GLN A 62 5.20 11.13 0.71
CA GLN A 62 4.83 9.75 0.43
C GLN A 62 3.43 9.43 0.96
N LEU A 63 2.58 8.96 0.07
CA LEU A 63 1.26 8.39 0.36
C LEU A 63 1.34 6.88 0.22
N THR A 64 0.99 6.15 1.26
CA THR A 64 0.88 4.69 1.26
C THR A 64 -0.59 4.31 1.30
N PHE A 65 -1.07 3.71 0.22
CA PHE A 65 -2.45 3.23 0.15
C PHE A 65 -2.55 1.87 0.82
N LEU A 66 -3.42 1.79 1.79
CA LEU A 66 -3.67 0.62 2.61
C LEU A 66 -5.08 0.10 2.36
N ARG A 67 -5.21 -1.21 2.15
CA ARG A 67 -6.48 -1.92 2.29
C ARG A 67 -6.53 -2.55 3.67
N VAL A 68 -7.47 -2.13 4.49
CA VAL A 68 -7.72 -2.71 5.80
C VAL A 68 -8.53 -3.99 5.62
N TYR A 69 -7.99 -5.12 6.08
CA TYR A 69 -8.67 -6.41 6.01
C TYR A 69 -9.39 -6.75 7.30
N SER A 70 -8.88 -6.31 8.44
CA SER A 70 -9.46 -6.56 9.76
C SER A 70 -9.06 -5.47 10.74
N GLY A 71 -9.87 -5.29 11.76
CA GLY A 71 -9.64 -4.30 12.81
C GLY A 71 -9.80 -2.86 12.33
N ILE A 72 -9.45 -1.93 13.19
CA ILE A 72 -9.52 -0.48 12.95
C ILE A 72 -8.11 0.09 13.00
N LEU A 73 -7.75 0.89 12.00
CA LEU A 73 -6.52 1.67 11.96
C LEU A 73 -6.78 3.10 12.40
N LYS A 74 -6.02 3.61 13.37
CA LYS A 74 -6.17 4.97 13.88
C LYS A 74 -5.01 5.87 13.49
N SER A 75 -5.31 7.14 13.25
CA SER A 75 -4.30 8.17 13.04
C SER A 75 -3.44 8.32 14.30
N GLY A 76 -2.11 8.43 14.13
CA GLY A 76 -1.15 8.53 15.24
C GLY A 76 -0.75 7.20 15.88
N GLU A 77 -1.39 6.10 15.53
CA GLU A 77 -1.11 4.76 16.05
C GLU A 77 0.23 4.20 15.56
N THR A 78 0.79 3.28 16.35
CA THR A 78 1.98 2.53 15.97
C THR A 78 1.58 1.09 15.64
N VAL A 79 1.96 0.65 14.45
CA VAL A 79 1.68 -0.69 13.92
C VAL A 79 2.98 -1.43 13.61
N LEU A 80 2.90 -2.73 13.42
CA LEU A 80 4.02 -3.57 13.00
C LEU A 80 3.99 -3.75 11.48
N ASN A 81 5.09 -3.45 10.81
CA ASN A 81 5.37 -3.98 9.47
C ASN A 81 5.94 -5.40 9.67
N SER A 82 5.11 -6.41 9.52
CA SER A 82 5.45 -7.80 9.81
C SER A 82 6.42 -8.41 8.78
N VAL A 83 6.48 -7.86 7.57
CA VAL A 83 7.40 -8.32 6.52
C VAL A 83 8.84 -7.92 6.83
N LYS A 84 9.03 -6.73 7.44
CA LYS A 84 10.35 -6.15 7.74
C LYS A 84 10.70 -6.20 9.23
N ASP A 85 9.78 -6.67 10.06
CA ASP A 85 9.88 -6.67 11.53
C ASP A 85 10.23 -5.28 12.09
N LYS A 86 9.50 -4.26 11.59
CA LYS A 86 9.71 -2.87 11.98
C LYS A 86 8.44 -2.21 12.47
N LYS A 87 8.56 -1.38 13.50
CA LYS A 87 7.46 -0.55 13.97
C LYS A 87 7.33 0.69 13.08
N GLU A 88 6.12 0.93 12.62
CA GLU A 88 5.76 2.10 11.81
C GLU A 88 4.72 2.93 12.54
N ARG A 89 4.88 4.25 12.49
CA ARG A 89 3.89 5.17 13.05
C ARG A 89 3.04 5.77 11.95
N ILE A 90 1.75 5.57 12.05
CA ILE A 90 0.77 6.23 11.19
C ILE A 90 0.74 7.72 11.55
N GLY A 91 1.11 8.59 10.63
CA GLY A 91 1.02 10.03 10.84
C GLY A 91 -0.43 10.49 10.72
N ARG A 92 -0.88 10.71 9.50
CA ARG A 92 -2.27 11.07 9.18
C ARG A 92 -2.89 10.01 8.30
N LEU A 93 -4.21 9.87 8.43
CA LEU A 93 -5.02 9.04 7.53
C LEU A 93 -5.84 9.94 6.63
N LEU A 94 -5.90 9.61 5.36
CA LEU A 94 -6.64 10.35 4.35
C LEU A 94 -7.59 9.39 3.62
N GLN A 95 -8.83 9.81 3.49
CA GLN A 95 -9.77 9.24 2.54
C GLN A 95 -9.61 9.97 1.20
N MET A 96 -9.30 9.22 0.16
CA MET A 96 -9.06 9.76 -1.17
C MET A 96 -10.32 9.65 -2.01
N HIS A 97 -10.74 10.75 -2.61
CA HIS A 97 -11.84 10.80 -3.57
C HIS A 97 -11.38 11.59 -4.80
N ALA A 98 -10.97 10.88 -5.84
CA ALA A 98 -10.28 11.45 -7.00
C ALA A 98 -9.06 12.28 -6.57
N ASN A 99 -9.07 13.59 -6.77
CA ASN A 99 -8.01 14.52 -6.34
C ASN A 99 -8.26 15.15 -4.97
N GLU A 100 -9.42 14.90 -4.37
CA GLU A 100 -9.76 15.41 -3.05
C GLU A 100 -9.19 14.52 -1.96
N ARG A 101 -8.71 15.15 -0.90
CA ARG A 101 -8.13 14.50 0.28
C ARG A 101 -8.91 14.94 1.50
N LYS A 102 -9.55 14.00 2.14
CA LYS A 102 -10.26 14.23 3.40
C LYS A 102 -9.49 13.55 4.52
N GLU A 103 -9.07 14.31 5.52
CA GLU A 103 -8.45 13.73 6.71
C GLU A 103 -9.50 12.98 7.53
N ILE A 104 -9.14 11.77 7.95
CA ILE A 104 -9.97 10.89 8.77
C ILE A 104 -9.20 10.49 10.03
N THR A 105 -9.91 10.17 11.09
CA THR A 105 -9.32 9.75 12.37
C THR A 105 -9.06 8.26 12.41
N GLU A 106 -9.88 7.49 11.70
CA GLU A 106 -9.82 6.03 11.67
C GLU A 106 -10.30 5.47 10.34
N SER A 107 -9.92 4.23 10.05
CA SER A 107 -10.29 3.44 8.86
C SER A 107 -10.65 2.04 9.33
N GLU A 108 -11.80 1.54 8.93
CA GLU A 108 -12.43 0.30 9.37
C GLU A 108 -12.09 -0.88 8.45
N ALA A 109 -12.46 -2.09 8.88
CA ALA A 109 -12.27 -3.31 8.08
C ALA A 109 -13.04 -3.22 6.75
N GLY A 110 -12.35 -3.48 5.64
CA GLY A 110 -12.88 -3.36 4.27
C GLY A 110 -12.56 -2.02 3.59
N ASP A 111 -12.13 -1.01 4.33
CA ASP A 111 -11.80 0.30 3.79
C ASP A 111 -10.47 0.34 3.03
N ILE A 112 -10.36 1.37 2.20
CA ILE A 112 -9.11 1.80 1.59
C ILE A 112 -8.80 3.22 2.08
N ALA A 113 -7.66 3.38 2.74
CA ALA A 113 -7.17 4.67 3.21
C ALA A 113 -5.75 4.94 2.69
N ALA A 114 -5.37 6.21 2.66
CA ALA A 114 -3.98 6.59 2.41
C ALA A 114 -3.34 7.05 3.73
N ALA A 115 -2.23 6.43 4.10
CA ALA A 115 -1.44 6.81 5.25
C ALA A 115 -0.26 7.71 4.85
N VAL A 116 -0.04 8.75 5.66
CA VAL A 116 1.12 9.67 5.55
C VAL A 116 2.05 9.43 6.72
N GLY A 117 3.35 9.52 6.47
CA GLY A 117 4.36 9.47 7.53
C GLY A 117 5.01 8.11 7.73
N LEU A 118 4.63 7.11 6.97
CA LEU A 118 5.33 5.81 6.94
C LEU A 118 6.69 5.98 6.26
N LYS A 119 7.74 5.41 6.85
CA LYS A 119 9.13 5.63 6.41
C LYS A 119 9.69 4.47 5.58
N ASP A 120 9.48 3.26 6.07
CA ASP A 120 10.13 2.05 5.55
C ASP A 120 9.14 1.08 4.88
N VAL A 121 7.91 1.52 4.60
CA VAL A 121 6.90 0.69 3.95
C VAL A 121 7.10 0.70 2.44
N THR A 122 7.01 -0.48 1.84
CA THR A 122 7.03 -0.70 0.38
C THR A 122 5.75 -1.40 -0.06
N THR A 123 5.45 -1.35 -1.35
CA THR A 123 4.29 -2.05 -1.92
C THR A 123 4.40 -3.55 -1.67
N GLY A 124 3.35 -4.15 -1.15
CA GLY A 124 3.30 -5.55 -0.74
C GLY A 124 3.57 -5.79 0.74
N ASP A 125 3.98 -4.77 1.51
CA ASP A 125 4.17 -4.93 2.95
C ASP A 125 2.83 -5.07 3.69
N THR A 126 2.83 -5.88 4.74
CA THR A 126 1.71 -6.03 5.66
C THR A 126 1.94 -5.18 6.90
N LEU A 127 0.93 -4.39 7.25
CA LEU A 127 0.87 -3.67 8.53
C LEU A 127 -0.17 -4.33 9.43
N CYS A 128 0.18 -4.62 10.68
CA CYS A 128 -0.69 -5.35 11.59
C CYS A 128 -0.51 -4.94 13.06
N ASP A 129 -1.39 -5.47 13.90
CA ASP A 129 -1.30 -5.38 15.35
C ASP A 129 -0.01 -6.05 15.85
N MET A 130 0.70 -5.38 16.76
CA MET A 130 1.97 -5.86 17.34
C MET A 130 1.78 -7.11 18.21
N ALA A 131 0.62 -7.27 18.87
CA ALA A 131 0.35 -8.40 19.75
C ALA A 131 -0.08 -9.66 19.00
N LYS A 132 -0.62 -9.49 17.79
CA LYS A 132 -1.09 -10.60 16.94
C LYS A 132 -0.60 -10.41 15.52
N PRO A 133 0.69 -10.60 15.25
CA PRO A 133 1.27 -10.39 13.93
C PRO A 133 0.69 -11.36 12.89
N ILE A 134 0.59 -10.86 11.68
CA ILE A 134 0.23 -11.64 10.48
C ILE A 134 1.00 -11.09 9.30
N ILE A 135 1.42 -11.95 8.40
CA ILE A 135 1.91 -11.62 7.06
C ILE A 135 0.84 -12.07 6.10
N LEU A 136 0.17 -11.12 5.45
CA LEU A 136 -0.79 -11.41 4.40
C LEU A 136 -0.05 -11.93 3.17
N GLU A 137 -0.79 -12.55 2.26
CA GLU A 137 -0.22 -13.09 1.02
C GLU A 137 0.62 -12.02 0.31
N ARG A 138 1.86 -12.39 -0.03
CA ARG A 138 2.78 -11.48 -0.73
C ARG A 138 2.34 -11.32 -2.17
N MET A 139 2.31 -10.07 -2.63
CA MET A 139 2.14 -9.81 -4.06
C MET A 139 3.41 -10.21 -4.79
N GLU A 140 3.27 -11.10 -5.77
CA GLU A 140 4.36 -11.44 -6.68
C GLU A 140 4.41 -10.42 -7.82
N PHE A 141 5.55 -9.78 -7.97
CA PHE A 141 5.78 -8.82 -9.05
C PHE A 141 6.64 -9.49 -10.12
N PRO A 142 6.27 -9.38 -11.40
CA PRO A 142 7.08 -9.94 -12.48
C PRO A 142 8.45 -9.26 -12.53
N GLU A 143 9.47 -10.02 -12.87
CA GLU A 143 10.80 -9.44 -13.09
C GLU A 143 10.79 -8.54 -14.33
N PRO A 144 11.49 -7.38 -14.28
CA PRO A 144 11.57 -6.48 -15.42
C PRO A 144 12.32 -7.16 -16.58
N VAL A 145 11.72 -7.09 -17.77
CA VAL A 145 12.26 -7.70 -18.99
C VAL A 145 13.01 -6.69 -19.88
N ILE A 146 12.92 -5.40 -19.58
CA ILE A 146 13.55 -4.32 -20.32
C ILE A 146 14.49 -3.57 -19.38
N SER A 147 15.70 -3.32 -19.83
CA SER A 147 16.66 -2.45 -19.16
C SER A 147 17.04 -1.27 -20.07
N GLN A 148 17.26 -0.11 -19.48
CA GLN A 148 17.67 1.09 -20.17
C GLN A 148 18.80 1.78 -19.42
N ALA A 149 19.90 2.05 -20.09
CA ALA A 149 20.97 2.84 -19.55
C ALA A 149 20.58 4.33 -19.53
N VAL A 150 20.84 4.99 -18.42
CA VAL A 150 20.61 6.43 -18.22
C VAL A 150 21.86 7.06 -17.66
N GLU A 151 22.29 8.19 -18.26
CA GLU A 151 23.43 8.96 -17.81
C GLU A 151 23.02 10.39 -17.49
N PRO A 152 23.49 10.99 -16.38
CA PRO A 152 23.24 12.39 -16.07
C PRO A 152 24.09 13.29 -17.01
N LYS A 153 23.50 14.38 -17.51
CA LYS A 153 24.22 15.36 -18.35
C LYS A 153 25.25 16.18 -17.57
N THR A 154 24.97 16.42 -16.30
CA THR A 154 25.84 17.21 -15.41
C THR A 154 25.93 16.56 -14.03
N LYS A 155 26.95 16.92 -13.24
CA LYS A 155 27.09 16.47 -11.85
C LYS A 155 25.92 16.88 -10.98
N ALA A 156 25.30 18.05 -11.21
CA ALA A 156 24.12 18.50 -10.49
C ALA A 156 22.87 17.64 -10.82
N ASP A 157 22.81 17.08 -12.02
CA ASP A 157 21.71 16.19 -12.42
C ASP A 157 21.87 14.78 -11.83
N GLN A 158 23.10 14.38 -11.50
CA GLN A 158 23.36 13.07 -10.89
C GLN A 158 22.62 12.89 -9.55
N GLU A 159 22.70 13.90 -8.68
CA GLU A 159 21.98 13.85 -7.39
C GLU A 159 20.45 13.81 -7.58
N LYS A 160 19.94 14.65 -8.50
CA LYS A 160 18.52 14.67 -8.83
C LYS A 160 18.03 13.35 -9.42
N MET A 161 18.84 12.76 -10.30
CA MET A 161 18.57 11.46 -10.91
C MET A 161 18.53 10.36 -9.85
N ALA A 162 19.51 10.29 -8.94
CA ALA A 162 19.53 9.31 -7.86
C ALA A 162 18.30 9.40 -6.97
N LEU A 163 17.87 10.63 -6.60
CA LEU A 163 16.65 10.86 -5.84
C LEU A 163 15.39 10.43 -6.60
N ALA A 164 15.32 10.74 -7.90
CA ALA A 164 14.17 10.37 -8.73
C ALA A 164 14.07 8.85 -8.91
N LEU A 165 15.17 8.18 -9.21
CA LEU A 165 15.24 6.72 -9.33
C LEU A 165 14.89 6.03 -8.01
N GLY A 166 15.37 6.55 -6.88
CA GLY A 166 15.01 6.04 -5.56
C GLY A 166 13.51 6.19 -5.22
N ARG A 167 12.84 7.24 -5.71
CA ARG A 167 11.38 7.39 -5.59
C ARG A 167 10.64 6.38 -6.46
N LEU A 168 11.02 6.24 -7.72
CA LEU A 168 10.43 5.25 -8.63
C LEU A 168 10.55 3.82 -8.10
N ALA A 169 11.70 3.45 -7.54
CA ALA A 169 11.92 2.13 -6.95
C ALA A 169 11.05 1.86 -5.71
N ARG A 170 10.58 2.90 -5.02
CA ARG A 170 9.62 2.75 -3.91
C ARG A 170 8.17 2.63 -4.39
N GLU A 171 7.84 3.31 -5.49
CA GLU A 171 6.49 3.32 -6.06
C GLU A 171 6.19 2.06 -6.87
N ASP A 172 7.19 1.59 -7.63
CA ASP A 172 7.07 0.42 -8.50
C ASP A 172 8.00 -0.71 -8.02
N PRO A 173 7.48 -1.78 -7.45
CA PRO A 173 8.28 -2.90 -6.95
C PRO A 173 8.94 -3.72 -8.07
N SER A 174 8.51 -3.55 -9.33
CA SER A 174 9.17 -4.16 -10.49
C SER A 174 10.35 -3.32 -11.00
N PHE A 175 10.43 -2.06 -10.61
CA PHE A 175 11.48 -1.14 -11.04
C PHE A 175 12.79 -1.37 -10.26
N ARG A 176 13.85 -1.75 -10.95
CA ARG A 176 15.17 -2.02 -10.36
C ARG A 176 16.23 -1.07 -10.92
N VAL A 177 17.03 -0.53 -10.05
CA VAL A 177 18.19 0.32 -10.41
C VAL A 177 19.46 -0.46 -10.13
N ARG A 178 20.35 -0.50 -11.10
CA ARG A 178 21.69 -1.07 -10.96
C ARG A 178 22.70 -0.06 -11.50
N THR A 179 23.83 0.05 -10.86
CA THR A 179 24.99 0.77 -11.42
C THR A 179 25.76 -0.22 -12.29
N ASP A 180 26.14 0.21 -13.47
CA ASP A 180 26.99 -0.59 -14.34
C ASP A 180 28.43 -0.58 -13.80
N GLU A 181 28.97 -1.77 -13.57
CA GLU A 181 30.34 -1.93 -13.01
C GLU A 181 31.43 -1.58 -14.00
N GLU A 182 31.14 -1.60 -15.32
CA GLU A 182 32.15 -1.33 -16.37
C GLU A 182 32.23 0.17 -16.71
N SER A 183 31.12 0.87 -16.66
CA SER A 183 31.05 2.30 -17.04
C SER A 183 30.93 3.27 -15.86
N GLY A 184 30.68 2.79 -14.68
CA GLY A 184 30.67 3.57 -13.42
C GLY A 184 29.35 4.29 -13.14
#